data_cdf69a026f8958eb34f816964daef0ba
#
_entry.id   cdf69a026f8958eb34f816964daef0ba
#
_cell.length_a   1.000
_cell.length_b   1.000
_cell.length_c   1.000
_cell.angle_alpha   90.00
_cell.angle_beta   90.00
_cell.angle_gamma   90.00
#
_symmetry.space_group_name_H-M   'P 1'
#
loop_
_entity.id
_entity.type
_entity.pdbx_description
1 polymer ?
#
loop_
_entity_poly.entity_id
_entity_poly.type
_entity_poly.pdbx_seq_one_letter_code
_entity_poly.pdbx_strand_id
1 'polypeptide(L)'
;MKINEILAKCDHTLLLQGSTWEEIKGICDDGMKFSTASVCIPASFVKRAKEYVGERLAICTVIGFPNGYSTTAVKVYETADAIKNGADEIDMVINIGDLKDKRYDEILSEINAIKAACDGKILKVIIETCLLTEEEKIKMCEIVSASDADYIKTSTGFSTAGATKEDVALFAKYMTNGKKIKAAGGIASIKDAEDFINLGADRLGTSRIVKIAKADANISGY
;
A
#
# COMPACT_ATOMS: atom_id res chain seq x y z
N MET A 1 -20.87 8.07 1.11
CA MET A 1 -19.75 8.60 1.95
C MET A 1 -19.36 9.98 1.43
N LYS A 2 -18.86 10.92 2.27
CA LYS A 2 -18.34 12.19 1.76
C LYS A 2 -16.96 11.97 1.12
N ILE A 3 -16.67 12.71 0.05
CA ILE A 3 -15.40 12.54 -0.69
C ILE A 3 -14.16 12.71 0.21
N ASN A 4 -14.20 13.63 1.18
CA ASN A 4 -13.09 13.86 2.10
C ASN A 4 -12.83 12.64 3.03
N GLU A 5 -13.85 11.85 3.35
CA GLU A 5 -13.71 10.62 4.13
C GLU A 5 -13.02 9.52 3.32
N ILE A 6 -13.26 9.50 2.01
CA ILE A 6 -12.57 8.59 1.08
C ILE A 6 -11.11 9.02 0.88
N LEU A 7 -10.88 10.31 0.65
CA LEU A 7 -9.53 10.89 0.46
C LEU A 7 -8.63 10.63 1.68
N ALA A 8 -9.17 10.76 2.89
CA ALA A 8 -8.45 10.46 4.14
C ALA A 8 -8.05 8.98 4.29
N LYS A 9 -8.58 8.09 3.45
CA LYS A 9 -8.21 6.67 3.35
C LYS A 9 -7.32 6.35 2.14
N CYS A 10 -6.95 7.35 1.32
CA CYS A 10 -6.14 7.13 0.13
C CYS A 10 -4.65 7.24 0.41
N ASP A 11 -3.87 6.27 -0.06
CA ASP A 11 -2.46 6.43 -0.35
C ASP A 11 -2.37 6.95 -1.80
N HIS A 12 -2.14 8.26 -1.97
CA HIS A 12 -2.04 8.87 -3.28
C HIS A 12 -0.75 8.42 -3.96
N THR A 13 -0.85 7.61 -5.02
CA THR A 13 0.24 6.74 -5.49
C THR A 13 0.81 7.17 -6.82
N LEU A 14 2.15 7.26 -6.90
CA LEU A 14 2.92 7.37 -8.15
C LEU A 14 4.19 6.53 -8.03
N LEU A 15 4.24 5.39 -8.75
CA LEU A 15 5.33 4.41 -8.70
C LEU A 15 5.89 4.07 -10.10
N LEU A 16 5.61 4.91 -11.10
CA LEU A 16 6.13 4.69 -12.45
C LEU A 16 7.66 4.83 -12.48
N GLN A 17 8.32 3.97 -13.24
CA GLN A 17 9.79 3.91 -13.33
C GLN A 17 10.41 5.23 -13.81
N GLY A 18 9.72 5.96 -14.68
CA GLY A 18 10.19 7.23 -15.24
C GLY A 18 9.74 8.47 -14.46
N SER A 19 9.20 8.33 -13.25
CA SER A 19 8.71 9.47 -12.46
C SER A 19 9.83 10.47 -12.17
N THR A 20 9.51 11.74 -12.36
CA THR A 20 10.42 12.86 -12.10
C THR A 20 10.14 13.50 -10.74
N TRP A 21 11.06 14.30 -10.24
CA TRP A 21 10.83 15.06 -9.01
C TRP A 21 9.62 15.99 -9.08
N GLU A 22 9.42 16.65 -10.20
CA GLU A 22 8.28 17.58 -10.36
C GLU A 22 6.95 16.84 -10.27
N GLU A 23 6.85 15.61 -10.80
CA GLU A 23 5.66 14.77 -10.65
C GLU A 23 5.47 14.29 -9.20
N ILE A 24 6.55 13.87 -8.53
CA ILE A 24 6.51 13.47 -7.11
C ILE A 24 6.12 14.67 -6.22
N LYS A 25 6.68 15.85 -6.48
CA LYS A 25 6.30 17.08 -5.78
C LYS A 25 4.82 17.39 -5.96
N GLY A 26 4.30 17.25 -7.19
CA GLY A 26 2.88 17.41 -7.50
C GLY A 26 1.99 16.43 -6.72
N ILE A 27 2.42 15.17 -6.56
CA ILE A 27 1.73 14.17 -5.71
C ILE A 27 1.73 14.60 -4.23
N CYS A 28 2.84 15.14 -3.73
CA CYS A 28 2.93 15.65 -2.36
C CYS A 28 2.01 16.86 -2.14
N ASP A 29 1.99 17.81 -3.08
CA ASP A 29 1.11 18.98 -3.04
C ASP A 29 -0.36 18.58 -3.01
N ASP A 30 -0.73 17.62 -3.85
CA ASP A 30 -2.07 17.02 -3.88
C ASP A 30 -2.41 16.31 -2.56
N GLY A 31 -1.48 15.51 -2.04
CA GLY A 31 -1.67 14.81 -0.76
C GLY A 31 -1.95 15.75 0.40
N MET A 32 -1.17 16.85 0.50
CA MET A 32 -1.38 17.89 1.51
C MET A 32 -2.69 18.64 1.29
N LYS A 33 -3.00 19.04 0.06
CA LYS A 33 -4.22 19.79 -0.28
C LYS A 33 -5.49 19.01 0.01
N PHE A 34 -5.50 17.72 -0.30
CA PHE A 34 -6.68 16.85 -0.18
C PHE A 34 -6.66 15.99 1.09
N SER A 35 -5.69 16.21 1.97
CA SER A 35 -5.55 15.48 3.25
C SER A 35 -5.61 13.96 3.07
N THR A 36 -4.83 13.43 2.12
CA THR A 36 -4.75 11.99 1.92
C THR A 36 -4.02 11.30 3.09
N ALA A 37 -4.26 10.01 3.29
CA ALA A 37 -3.63 9.25 4.36
C ALA A 37 -2.10 9.25 4.24
N SER A 38 -1.60 9.08 3.02
CA SER A 38 -0.19 9.18 2.66
C SER A 38 -0.02 9.51 1.18
N VAL A 39 1.23 9.73 0.76
CA VAL A 39 1.65 9.53 -0.64
C VAL A 39 2.52 8.30 -0.72
N CYS A 40 2.34 7.47 -1.77
CA CYS A 40 3.13 6.27 -2.00
C CYS A 40 4.02 6.48 -3.24
N ILE A 41 5.34 6.55 -3.01
CA ILE A 41 6.34 7.00 -3.98
C ILE A 41 7.56 6.07 -4.02
N PRO A 42 8.39 6.09 -5.09
CA PRO A 42 9.62 5.30 -5.16
C PRO A 42 10.59 5.67 -4.04
N ALA A 43 11.32 4.68 -3.50
CA ALA A 43 12.23 4.84 -2.36
C ALA A 43 13.30 5.94 -2.58
N SER A 44 13.78 6.10 -3.81
CA SER A 44 14.77 7.13 -4.18
C SER A 44 14.31 8.58 -3.94
N PHE A 45 13.00 8.81 -3.84
CA PHE A 45 12.43 10.15 -3.58
C PHE A 45 12.06 10.39 -2.12
N VAL A 46 12.06 9.36 -1.27
CA VAL A 46 11.57 9.45 0.13
C VAL A 46 12.23 10.59 0.89
N LYS A 47 13.56 10.66 0.92
CA LYS A 47 14.28 11.71 1.63
C LYS A 47 13.86 13.11 1.19
N ARG A 48 13.89 13.35 -0.13
CA ARG A 48 13.54 14.66 -0.70
C ARG A 48 12.06 15.01 -0.48
N ALA A 49 11.18 14.02 -0.55
CA ALA A 49 9.75 14.23 -0.27
C ALA A 49 9.51 14.54 1.21
N LYS A 50 10.16 13.82 2.14
CA LYS A 50 10.05 14.09 3.58
C LYS A 50 10.58 15.49 3.95
N GLU A 51 11.71 15.90 3.39
CA GLU A 51 12.25 17.26 3.54
C GLU A 51 11.25 18.32 3.03
N TYR A 52 10.54 18.03 1.93
CA TYR A 52 9.54 18.95 1.34
C TYR A 52 8.25 19.02 2.14
N VAL A 53 7.68 17.90 2.55
CA VAL A 53 6.38 17.90 3.25
C VAL A 53 6.51 18.10 4.76
N GLY A 54 7.63 17.73 5.36
CA GLY A 54 7.83 17.70 6.82
C GLY A 54 6.83 16.73 7.48
N GLU A 55 6.16 17.18 8.52
CA GLU A 55 5.15 16.40 9.26
C GLU A 55 3.71 16.58 8.72
N ARG A 56 3.54 17.34 7.63
CA ARG A 56 2.20 17.64 7.08
C ARG A 56 1.56 16.48 6.33
N LEU A 57 2.36 15.46 5.94
CA LEU A 57 1.89 14.34 5.14
C LEU A 57 2.79 13.12 5.39
N ALA A 58 2.19 11.94 5.59
CA ALA A 58 2.93 10.70 5.71
C ALA A 58 3.50 10.26 4.35
N ILE A 59 4.74 9.76 4.36
CA ILE A 59 5.41 9.20 3.19
C ILE A 59 5.41 7.67 3.29
N CYS A 60 4.75 7.03 2.33
CA CYS A 60 4.79 5.59 2.11
C CYS A 60 5.77 5.27 0.97
N THR A 61 6.49 4.16 1.08
CA THR A 61 7.26 3.61 -0.04
C THR A 61 7.13 2.10 -0.13
N VAL A 62 7.74 1.51 -1.16
CA VAL A 62 7.60 0.09 -1.49
C VAL A 62 8.94 -0.64 -1.37
N ILE A 63 8.92 -1.92 -0.96
CA ILE A 63 10.10 -2.75 -0.68
C ILE A 63 9.98 -4.10 -1.39
N GLY A 64 11.08 -4.57 -2.01
CA GLY A 64 11.08 -5.80 -2.83
C GLY A 64 10.16 -5.71 -4.04
N PHE A 65 9.91 -4.52 -4.50
CA PHE A 65 8.82 -4.19 -5.40
C PHE A 65 9.26 -4.14 -6.87
N PRO A 66 8.41 -4.57 -7.85
CA PRO A 66 7.08 -5.17 -7.62
C PRO A 66 7.09 -6.70 -7.47
N ASN A 67 8.20 -7.37 -7.65
CA ASN A 67 8.28 -8.81 -7.89
C ASN A 67 8.32 -9.66 -6.60
N GLY A 68 8.78 -9.13 -5.48
CA GLY A 68 8.80 -9.81 -4.18
C GLY A 68 9.91 -10.85 -3.97
N TYR A 69 10.68 -11.23 -4.98
CA TYR A 69 11.65 -12.35 -4.93
C TYR A 69 13.07 -11.95 -4.51
N SER A 70 13.29 -10.72 -4.04
CA SER A 70 14.55 -10.37 -3.38
C SER A 70 14.70 -11.15 -2.07
N THR A 71 15.95 -11.40 -1.66
CA THR A 71 16.17 -12.08 -0.38
C THR A 71 15.69 -11.23 0.80
N THR A 72 15.33 -11.87 1.90
CA THR A 72 14.91 -11.19 3.14
C THR A 72 15.94 -10.15 3.60
N ALA A 73 17.24 -10.47 3.54
CA ALA A 73 18.30 -9.53 3.93
C ALA A 73 18.29 -8.24 3.10
N VAL A 74 18.04 -8.35 1.77
CA VAL A 74 17.91 -7.19 0.88
C VAL A 74 16.68 -6.36 1.23
N LYS A 75 15.52 -6.98 1.43
CA LYS A 75 14.28 -6.28 1.81
C LYS A 75 14.40 -5.59 3.18
N VAL A 76 15.06 -6.21 4.16
CA VAL A 76 15.36 -5.60 5.47
C VAL A 76 16.26 -4.38 5.30
N TYR A 77 17.29 -4.46 4.46
CA TYR A 77 18.16 -3.32 4.17
C TYR A 77 17.41 -2.17 3.49
N GLU A 78 16.61 -2.46 2.45
CA GLU A 78 15.77 -1.47 1.78
C GLU A 78 14.82 -0.78 2.78
N THR A 79 14.21 -1.55 3.69
CA THR A 79 13.31 -1.03 4.73
C THR A 79 14.05 -0.07 5.66
N ALA A 80 15.20 -0.50 6.20
CA ALA A 80 16.00 0.33 7.11
C ALA A 80 16.47 1.63 6.44
N ASP A 81 16.88 1.56 5.17
CA ASP A 81 17.26 2.74 4.39
C ASP A 81 16.08 3.68 4.16
N ALA A 82 14.92 3.14 3.78
CA ALA A 82 13.69 3.94 3.59
C ALA A 82 13.25 4.66 4.88
N ILE A 83 13.27 3.96 6.01
CA ILE A 83 12.93 4.53 7.34
C ILE A 83 13.93 5.63 7.71
N LYS A 84 15.23 5.39 7.55
CA LYS A 84 16.28 6.39 7.79
C LYS A 84 16.10 7.64 6.92
N ASN A 85 15.59 7.48 5.71
CA ASN A 85 15.29 8.57 4.78
C ASN A 85 13.95 9.28 5.07
N GLY A 86 13.16 8.80 6.06
CA GLY A 86 11.95 9.45 6.53
C GLY A 86 10.64 8.85 6.03
N ALA A 87 10.64 7.58 5.59
CA ALA A 87 9.39 6.86 5.33
C ALA A 87 8.60 6.64 6.63
N ASP A 88 7.31 6.91 6.59
CA ASP A 88 6.37 6.69 7.69
C ASP A 88 5.64 5.34 7.54
N GLU A 89 5.57 4.81 6.32
CA GLU A 89 4.87 3.57 5.98
C GLU A 89 5.64 2.79 4.91
N ILE A 90 5.64 1.48 5.02
CA ILE A 90 6.31 0.54 4.11
C ILE A 90 5.29 -0.44 3.55
N ASP A 91 5.27 -0.60 2.22
CA ASP A 91 4.50 -1.62 1.52
C ASP A 91 5.48 -2.68 0.96
N MET A 92 5.63 -3.83 1.61
CA MET A 92 6.47 -4.92 1.12
C MET A 92 5.72 -5.86 0.20
N VAL A 93 6.41 -6.51 -0.74
CA VAL A 93 5.87 -7.62 -1.53
C VAL A 93 6.43 -8.93 -1.01
N ILE A 94 5.55 -9.93 -0.78
CA ILE A 94 5.98 -11.29 -0.37
C ILE A 94 6.75 -11.98 -1.50
N ASN A 95 7.55 -13.00 -1.16
CA ASN A 95 8.05 -13.94 -2.15
C ASN A 95 6.93 -14.94 -2.51
N ILE A 96 6.31 -14.75 -3.68
CA ILE A 96 5.21 -15.60 -4.15
C ILE A 96 5.70 -17.03 -4.42
N GLY A 97 6.96 -17.20 -4.83
CA GLY A 97 7.57 -18.53 -4.99
C GLY A 97 7.56 -19.32 -3.69
N ASP A 98 7.94 -18.71 -2.58
CA ASP A 98 7.90 -19.34 -1.26
C ASP A 98 6.46 -19.74 -0.85
N LEU A 99 5.47 -18.92 -1.23
CA LEU A 99 4.06 -19.27 -0.99
C LEU A 99 3.63 -20.49 -1.82
N LYS A 100 4.00 -20.55 -3.10
CA LYS A 100 3.72 -21.70 -3.98
C LYS A 100 4.39 -22.98 -3.48
N ASP A 101 5.59 -22.87 -2.94
CA ASP A 101 6.35 -23.97 -2.32
C ASP A 101 5.88 -24.30 -0.89
N LYS A 102 4.85 -23.58 -0.38
CA LYS A 102 4.29 -23.74 0.97
C LYS A 102 5.30 -23.50 2.10
N ARG A 103 6.28 -22.62 1.87
CA ARG A 103 7.30 -22.24 2.85
C ARG A 103 6.75 -21.12 3.76
N TYR A 104 5.69 -21.44 4.50
CA TYR A 104 4.90 -20.48 5.26
C TYR A 104 5.67 -19.85 6.42
N ASP A 105 6.53 -20.63 7.08
CA ASP A 105 7.35 -20.16 8.20
C ASP A 105 8.39 -19.13 7.73
N GLU A 106 8.94 -19.32 6.54
CA GLU A 106 9.88 -18.37 5.92
C GLU A 106 9.20 -17.05 5.58
N ILE A 107 7.97 -17.10 5.04
CA ILE A 107 7.17 -15.90 4.76
C ILE A 107 6.86 -15.15 6.06
N LEU A 108 6.41 -15.85 7.09
CA LEU A 108 6.14 -15.25 8.41
C LEU A 108 7.41 -14.62 8.99
N SER A 109 8.53 -15.31 8.93
CA SER A 109 9.83 -14.83 9.39
C SER A 109 10.28 -13.59 8.61
N GLU A 110 10.12 -13.57 7.28
CA GLU A 110 10.43 -12.40 6.44
C GLU A 110 9.59 -11.19 6.84
N ILE A 111 8.26 -11.36 6.98
CA ILE A 111 7.36 -10.26 7.38
C ILE A 111 7.78 -9.66 8.73
N ASN A 112 8.07 -10.51 9.71
CA ASN A 112 8.47 -10.06 11.05
C ASN A 112 9.86 -9.39 11.04
N ALA A 113 10.82 -9.90 10.26
CA ALA A 113 12.12 -9.26 10.11
C ALA A 113 12.01 -7.87 9.47
N ILE A 114 11.16 -7.71 8.46
CA ILE A 114 10.90 -6.42 7.81
C ILE A 114 10.14 -5.49 8.78
N LYS A 115 9.15 -6.00 9.52
CA LYS A 115 8.44 -5.20 10.54
C LYS A 115 9.37 -4.68 11.62
N ALA A 116 10.31 -5.50 12.09
CA ALA A 116 11.33 -5.05 13.03
C ALA A 116 12.18 -3.90 12.46
N ALA A 117 12.54 -3.97 11.17
CA ALA A 117 13.29 -2.89 10.48
C ALA A 117 12.45 -1.62 10.24
N CYS A 118 11.12 -1.68 10.33
CA CYS A 118 10.26 -0.51 10.24
C CYS A 118 10.34 0.42 11.48
N ASP A 119 11.01 0.02 12.54
CA ASP A 119 11.21 0.84 13.76
C ASP A 119 9.92 1.51 14.26
N GLY A 120 8.88 0.71 14.47
CA GLY A 120 7.56 1.15 14.93
C GLY A 120 6.66 1.76 13.85
N LYS A 121 7.15 1.98 12.62
CA LYS A 121 6.35 2.49 11.50
C LYS A 121 5.44 1.40 10.92
N ILE A 122 4.47 1.81 10.10
CA ILE A 122 3.46 0.93 9.50
C ILE A 122 4.08 0.02 8.45
N LEU A 123 3.77 -1.28 8.53
CA LEU A 123 4.08 -2.27 7.49
C LEU A 123 2.80 -2.81 6.86
N LYS A 124 2.73 -2.79 5.52
CA LYS A 124 1.64 -3.38 4.74
C LYS A 124 2.21 -4.48 3.84
N VAL A 125 1.58 -5.65 3.84
CA VAL A 125 2.05 -6.86 3.16
C VAL A 125 1.26 -7.07 1.87
N ILE A 126 1.90 -6.83 0.72
CA ILE A 126 1.32 -7.08 -0.61
C ILE A 126 1.44 -8.56 -0.92
N ILE A 127 0.31 -9.22 -1.17
CA ILE A 127 0.27 -10.64 -1.50
C ILE A 127 0.05 -10.92 -2.99
N GLU A 128 -0.25 -9.90 -3.81
CA GLU A 128 -0.51 -9.95 -5.26
C GLU A 128 -1.62 -10.95 -5.60
N THR A 129 -2.83 -10.66 -5.17
CA THR A 129 -3.99 -11.58 -5.20
C THR A 129 -4.28 -12.18 -6.56
N CYS A 130 -3.99 -11.46 -7.66
CA CYS A 130 -4.23 -11.96 -9.03
C CYS A 130 -3.36 -13.16 -9.43
N LEU A 131 -2.30 -13.47 -8.69
CA LEU A 131 -1.42 -14.62 -8.91
C LEU A 131 -1.72 -15.81 -7.97
N LEU A 132 -2.71 -15.66 -7.09
CA LEU A 132 -3.00 -16.61 -6.02
C LEU A 132 -4.35 -17.30 -6.19
N THR A 133 -4.40 -18.58 -5.77
CA THR A 133 -5.67 -19.30 -5.58
C THR A 133 -6.39 -18.77 -4.33
N GLU A 134 -7.67 -19.09 -4.18
CA GLU A 134 -8.44 -18.71 -2.98
C GLU A 134 -7.81 -19.29 -1.70
N GLU A 135 -7.37 -20.57 -1.75
CA GLU A 135 -6.71 -21.25 -0.62
C GLU A 135 -5.41 -20.54 -0.22
N GLU A 136 -4.61 -20.07 -1.19
CA GLU A 136 -3.38 -19.31 -0.93
C GLU A 136 -3.68 -17.95 -0.33
N LYS A 137 -4.75 -17.26 -0.77
CA LYS A 137 -5.19 -16.00 -0.18
C LYS A 137 -5.63 -16.18 1.27
N ILE A 138 -6.40 -17.24 1.57
CA ILE A 138 -6.79 -17.59 2.94
C ILE A 138 -5.56 -17.87 3.80
N LYS A 139 -4.60 -18.65 3.28
CA LYS A 139 -3.34 -18.94 3.97
C LYS A 139 -2.55 -17.67 4.26
N MET A 140 -2.51 -16.73 3.34
CA MET A 140 -1.86 -15.43 3.57
C MET A 140 -2.59 -14.57 4.60
N CYS A 141 -3.93 -14.64 4.68
CA CYS A 141 -4.67 -14.00 5.77
C CYS A 141 -4.25 -14.57 7.14
N GLU A 142 -4.07 -15.89 7.25
CA GLU A 142 -3.58 -16.54 8.48
C GLU A 142 -2.17 -16.07 8.84
N ILE A 143 -1.25 -16.08 7.87
CA ILE A 143 0.16 -15.69 8.07
C ILE A 143 0.26 -14.22 8.48
N VAL A 144 -0.40 -13.31 7.75
CA VAL A 144 -0.37 -11.88 8.07
C VAL A 144 -1.05 -11.61 9.41
N SER A 145 -2.13 -12.33 9.75
CA SER A 145 -2.77 -12.21 11.06
C SER A 145 -1.86 -12.66 12.22
N ALA A 146 -1.01 -13.67 11.99
CA ALA A 146 -0.03 -14.16 12.97
C ALA A 146 1.24 -13.29 13.05
N SER A 147 1.51 -12.48 12.02
CA SER A 147 2.71 -11.63 11.96
C SER A 147 2.54 -10.33 12.76
N ASP A 148 3.64 -9.58 12.87
CA ASP A 148 3.65 -8.23 13.46
C ASP A 148 3.24 -7.12 12.47
N ALA A 149 2.94 -7.43 11.21
CA ALA A 149 2.51 -6.45 10.20
C ALA A 149 1.18 -5.78 10.58
N ASP A 150 0.93 -4.59 10.07
CA ASP A 150 -0.28 -3.81 10.38
C ASP A 150 -1.40 -4.08 9.37
N TYR A 151 -1.06 -4.32 8.10
CA TYR A 151 -2.01 -4.49 7.00
C TYR A 151 -1.69 -5.69 6.13
N ILE A 152 -2.76 -6.30 5.58
CA ILE A 152 -2.69 -7.06 4.32
C ILE A 152 -3.05 -6.12 3.15
N LYS A 153 -2.36 -6.24 2.02
CA LYS A 153 -2.62 -5.44 0.80
C LYS A 153 -2.80 -6.36 -0.39
N THR A 154 -3.77 -6.04 -1.25
CA THR A 154 -4.12 -6.91 -2.39
C THR A 154 -3.03 -6.97 -3.45
N SER A 155 -2.54 -5.84 -3.94
CA SER A 155 -1.86 -5.79 -5.24
C SER A 155 -0.77 -4.73 -5.31
N THR A 156 0.21 -4.95 -6.18
CA THR A 156 1.25 -3.97 -6.53
C THR A 156 0.71 -2.90 -7.50
N GLY A 157 -0.22 -3.26 -8.38
CA GLY A 157 -0.64 -2.46 -9.53
C GLY A 157 0.25 -2.63 -10.77
N PHE A 158 1.24 -3.55 -10.73
CA PHE A 158 2.18 -3.85 -11.82
C PHE A 158 2.06 -5.28 -12.33
N SER A 159 0.99 -5.99 -11.97
CA SER A 159 0.68 -7.34 -12.43
C SER A 159 -0.57 -7.35 -13.33
N THR A 160 -1.19 -8.50 -13.51
CA THR A 160 -2.28 -8.73 -14.45
C THR A 160 -3.63 -8.13 -14.04
N ALA A 161 -3.85 -7.92 -12.72
CA ALA A 161 -5.05 -7.29 -12.17
C ALA A 161 -4.77 -6.57 -10.86
N GLY A 162 -5.70 -5.69 -10.45
CA GLY A 162 -5.71 -5.02 -9.15
C GLY A 162 -6.67 -5.69 -8.16
N ALA A 163 -7.08 -4.94 -7.13
CA ALA A 163 -8.05 -5.38 -6.13
C ALA A 163 -9.39 -5.76 -6.76
N THR A 164 -9.98 -6.86 -6.27
CA THR A 164 -11.37 -7.23 -6.55
C THR A 164 -12.22 -7.12 -5.27
N LYS A 165 -13.54 -7.00 -5.44
CA LYS A 165 -14.48 -6.96 -4.31
C LYS A 165 -14.47 -8.28 -3.54
N GLU A 166 -14.32 -9.37 -4.26
CA GLU A 166 -14.20 -10.72 -3.74
C GLU A 166 -12.97 -10.87 -2.85
N ASP A 167 -11.81 -10.34 -3.28
CA ASP A 167 -10.57 -10.39 -2.49
C ASP A 167 -10.70 -9.60 -1.18
N VAL A 168 -11.29 -8.40 -1.23
CA VAL A 168 -11.47 -7.58 -0.02
C VAL A 168 -12.47 -8.21 0.94
N ALA A 169 -13.58 -8.77 0.42
CA ALA A 169 -14.55 -9.51 1.22
C ALA A 169 -13.93 -10.77 1.86
N LEU A 170 -13.06 -11.48 1.11
CA LEU A 170 -12.30 -12.61 1.64
C LEU A 170 -11.38 -12.17 2.78
N PHE A 171 -10.63 -11.09 2.60
CA PHE A 171 -9.77 -10.55 3.66
C PHE A 171 -10.59 -10.17 4.90
N ALA A 172 -11.72 -9.44 4.72
CA ALA A 172 -12.59 -9.06 5.83
C ALA A 172 -13.13 -10.28 6.61
N LYS A 173 -13.31 -11.41 5.94
CA LYS A 173 -13.77 -12.67 6.56
C LYS A 173 -12.68 -13.41 7.32
N TYR A 174 -11.43 -13.42 6.81
CA TYR A 174 -10.37 -14.30 7.32
C TYR A 174 -9.26 -13.58 8.09
N MET A 175 -9.16 -12.24 7.98
CA MET A 175 -8.21 -11.48 8.79
C MET A 175 -8.63 -11.44 10.25
N THR A 176 -7.67 -11.58 11.15
CA THR A 176 -7.88 -11.57 12.62
C THR A 176 -6.86 -10.62 13.29
N ASN A 177 -6.86 -10.60 14.62
CA ASN A 177 -5.89 -9.85 15.45
C ASN A 177 -5.84 -8.34 15.17
N GLY A 178 -6.96 -7.74 14.71
CA GLY A 178 -7.06 -6.30 14.48
C GLY A 178 -6.23 -5.80 13.28
N LYS A 179 -5.78 -6.70 12.41
CA LYS A 179 -5.08 -6.33 11.17
C LYS A 179 -6.03 -5.61 10.22
N LYS A 180 -5.49 -4.65 9.49
CA LYS A 180 -6.22 -3.79 8.56
C LYS A 180 -6.06 -4.26 7.12
N ILE A 181 -6.94 -3.76 6.23
CA ILE A 181 -6.99 -4.15 4.83
C ILE A 181 -6.69 -2.94 3.94
N LYS A 182 -5.77 -3.10 2.98
CA LYS A 182 -5.53 -2.14 1.90
C LYS A 182 -5.92 -2.75 0.57
N ALA A 183 -6.87 -2.11 -0.12
CA ALA A 183 -7.19 -2.41 -1.53
C ALA A 183 -6.33 -1.52 -2.44
N ALA A 184 -5.69 -2.07 -3.46
CA ALA A 184 -4.85 -1.32 -4.38
C ALA A 184 -5.00 -1.80 -5.83
N GLY A 185 -5.02 -0.85 -6.77
CA GLY A 185 -5.32 -1.13 -8.18
C GLY A 185 -6.82 -1.33 -8.43
N GLY A 186 -7.29 -1.04 -9.64
CA GLY A 186 -8.70 -1.24 -10.02
C GLY A 186 -9.70 -0.22 -9.46
N ILE A 187 -9.26 0.76 -8.67
CA ILE A 187 -10.13 1.79 -8.06
C ILE A 187 -10.24 2.97 -9.02
N ALA A 188 -11.28 2.97 -9.85
CA ALA A 188 -11.43 3.91 -10.96
C ALA A 188 -12.46 5.04 -10.69
N SER A 189 -13.35 4.87 -9.72
CA SER A 189 -14.44 5.80 -9.41
C SER A 189 -14.64 5.98 -7.90
N ILE A 190 -15.39 7.02 -7.51
CA ILE A 190 -15.83 7.21 -6.11
C ILE A 190 -16.64 6.00 -5.64
N LYS A 191 -17.50 5.46 -6.52
CA LYS A 191 -18.29 4.28 -6.19
C LYS A 191 -17.43 3.05 -5.91
N ASP A 192 -16.37 2.80 -6.69
CA ASP A 192 -15.45 1.70 -6.40
C ASP A 192 -14.80 1.88 -5.03
N ALA A 193 -14.36 3.11 -4.72
CA ALA A 193 -13.76 3.43 -3.44
C ALA A 193 -14.73 3.16 -2.27
N GLU A 194 -15.99 3.61 -2.39
CA GLU A 194 -17.05 3.34 -1.40
C GLU A 194 -17.32 1.85 -1.25
N ASP A 195 -17.41 1.11 -2.35
CA ASP A 195 -17.65 -0.33 -2.33
C ASP A 195 -16.53 -1.06 -1.58
N PHE A 196 -15.25 -0.75 -1.86
CA PHE A 196 -14.12 -1.35 -1.13
C PHE A 196 -14.11 -1.00 0.36
N ILE A 197 -14.39 0.25 0.72
CA ILE A 197 -14.47 0.67 2.12
C ILE A 197 -15.62 -0.06 2.85
N ASN A 198 -16.78 -0.16 2.22
CA ASN A 198 -17.94 -0.85 2.79
C ASN A 198 -17.69 -2.37 2.95
N LEU A 199 -16.84 -2.95 2.13
CA LEU A 199 -16.39 -4.35 2.25
C LEU A 199 -15.31 -4.57 3.32
N GLY A 200 -14.79 -3.51 3.94
CA GLY A 200 -13.84 -3.60 5.03
C GLY A 200 -12.44 -3.05 4.72
N ALA A 201 -12.22 -2.41 3.57
CA ALA A 201 -10.93 -1.77 3.32
C ALA A 201 -10.74 -0.53 4.21
N ASP A 202 -9.66 -0.50 4.97
CA ASP A 202 -9.23 0.64 5.79
C ASP A 202 -8.44 1.67 4.99
N ARG A 203 -7.79 1.22 3.91
CA ARG A 203 -6.89 2.02 3.08
C ARG A 203 -7.07 1.70 1.59
N LEU A 204 -6.89 2.69 0.74
CA LEU A 204 -7.02 2.58 -0.72
C LEU A 204 -5.73 3.04 -1.40
N GLY A 205 -5.12 2.19 -2.20
CA GLY A 205 -3.96 2.53 -3.05
C GLY A 205 -4.43 3.00 -4.43
N THR A 206 -4.51 4.31 -4.65
CA THR A 206 -5.02 4.89 -5.90
C THR A 206 -4.53 6.31 -6.13
N SER A 207 -4.38 6.71 -7.40
CA SER A 207 -4.21 8.12 -7.79
C SER A 207 -5.50 8.71 -8.38
N ARG A 208 -6.49 7.87 -8.67
CA ARG A 208 -7.69 8.29 -9.44
C ARG A 208 -8.61 9.16 -8.61
N ILE A 209 -8.82 8.86 -7.33
CA ILE A 209 -9.75 9.58 -6.46
C ILE A 209 -9.33 11.04 -6.30
N VAL A 210 -8.03 11.31 -6.11
CA VAL A 210 -7.51 12.69 -6.05
C VAL A 210 -7.70 13.40 -7.38
N LYS A 211 -7.51 12.73 -8.52
CA LYS A 211 -7.77 13.32 -9.85
C LYS A 211 -9.24 13.73 -10.03
N ILE A 212 -10.18 12.92 -9.55
CA ILE A 212 -11.62 13.25 -9.58
C ILE A 212 -11.88 14.47 -8.68
N ALA A 213 -11.38 14.49 -7.45
CA ALA A 213 -11.53 15.61 -6.54
C ALA A 213 -10.95 16.93 -7.09
N LYS A 214 -9.83 16.86 -7.83
CA LYS A 214 -9.25 18.03 -8.53
C LYS A 214 -10.16 18.56 -9.63
N ALA A 215 -10.76 17.66 -10.42
CA ALA A 215 -11.68 18.05 -11.50
C ALA A 215 -12.92 18.75 -10.92
N ASP A 216 -13.52 18.20 -9.86
CA ASP A 216 -14.70 18.78 -9.20
C ASP A 216 -14.39 20.13 -8.55
N ALA A 217 -13.23 20.29 -7.93
CA ALA A 217 -12.80 21.55 -7.33
C ALA A 217 -12.59 22.66 -8.37
N ASN A 218 -12.18 22.32 -9.59
CA ASN A 218 -12.01 23.27 -10.69
C ASN A 218 -13.36 23.72 -11.31
N ILE A 219 -14.41 22.87 -11.20
CA ILE A 219 -15.75 23.21 -11.70
C ILE A 219 -16.52 24.09 -10.69
N SER A 220 -16.29 23.90 -9.39
CA SER A 220 -16.98 24.65 -8.33
C SER A 220 -16.33 26.04 -8.01
N GLY A 221 -15.27 26.39 -8.71
CA GLY A 221 -14.55 27.68 -8.57
C GLY A 221 -14.92 28.75 -9.58
N TYR A 222 -16.04 28.58 -10.37
CA TYR A 222 -16.61 29.58 -11.27
C TYR A 222 -17.95 30.07 -10.75
#